data_33ba2080645f64995e30b44deaedcb7b
#
_entry.id   33ba2080645f64995e30b44deaedcb7b
#
_cell.length_a   1.000
_cell.length_b   1.000
_cell.length_c   1.000
_cell.angle_alpha   90.00
_cell.angle_beta   90.00
_cell.angle_gamma   90.00
#
_symmetry.space_group_name_H-M   'P 1'
#
loop_
_entity.id
_entity.type
_entity.pdbx_description
1 polymer ?
#
loop_
_entity_poly.entity_id
_entity_poly.type
_entity_poly.pdbx_seq_one_letter_code
_entity_poly.pdbx_strand_id
1 'polypeptide(L)'
;LPKVMKDSGIKKSNLKISGKALHSLIADYTMEAGVRGLKKRLETLCRVAAVQIVRGEEEKISVTDKNLKKYLDRQPIHHDKVSGKKNPGVVTGLAWTQAGGDILFIEALFTKGDGKVIITGQLGDVMKESVQIAVSLVKSKYPEKADVFKENDLHIHVPAGAVPKDGPSAGITLTTAISSLVTGRAVSPKVA
;
A
#
# COMPACT_ATOMS: atom_id res chain seq x y z
N LEU A 1 24.35 9.63 7.88
CA LEU A 1 24.61 8.91 9.13
C LEU A 1 25.72 9.57 9.96
N PRO A 2 26.94 9.90 9.45
CA PRO A 2 28.02 10.47 10.27
C PRO A 2 27.62 11.74 11.05
N LYS A 3 26.88 12.65 10.43
CA LYS A 3 26.38 13.88 11.09
C LYS A 3 25.47 13.53 12.27
N VAL A 4 24.49 12.64 12.07
CA VAL A 4 23.54 12.23 13.13
C VAL A 4 24.27 11.56 14.30
N MET A 5 25.26 10.72 14.02
CA MET A 5 26.09 10.08 15.06
C MET A 5 26.87 11.13 15.88
N LYS A 6 27.48 12.11 15.19
CA LYS A 6 28.20 13.21 15.84
C LYS A 6 27.27 14.02 16.74
N ASP A 7 26.10 14.40 16.22
CA ASP A 7 25.10 15.19 16.96
C ASP A 7 24.54 14.42 18.18
N SER A 8 24.58 13.08 18.15
CA SER A 8 24.16 12.18 19.25
C SER A 8 25.30 11.75 20.17
N GLY A 9 26.52 12.26 19.99
CA GLY A 9 27.69 11.92 20.81
C GLY A 9 28.21 10.48 20.65
N ILE A 10 27.78 9.76 19.59
CA ILE A 10 28.18 8.36 19.37
C ILE A 10 29.40 8.27 18.46
N LYS A 11 30.39 7.49 18.86
CA LYS A 11 31.55 7.16 18.03
C LYS A 11 31.20 6.12 16.99
N LYS A 12 31.84 6.17 15.82
CA LYS A 12 31.66 5.16 14.76
C LYS A 12 32.00 3.72 15.19
N SER A 13 32.87 3.59 16.21
CA SER A 13 33.23 2.31 16.80
C SER A 13 32.09 1.65 17.59
N ASN A 14 31.16 2.45 18.12
CA ASN A 14 30.12 1.98 19.03
C ASN A 14 28.80 1.63 18.35
N LEU A 15 28.56 2.16 17.14
CA LEU A 15 27.33 1.87 16.40
C LEU A 15 27.64 1.53 14.95
N LYS A 16 27.23 0.33 14.53
CA LYS A 16 27.30 -0.14 13.14
C LYS A 16 25.88 -0.40 12.61
N ILE A 17 25.55 0.20 11.49
CA ILE A 17 24.29 -0.04 10.78
C ILE A 17 24.62 -0.74 9.47
N SER A 18 24.07 -1.93 9.24
CA SER A 18 24.31 -2.68 8.01
C SER A 18 23.65 -2.00 6.79
N GLY A 19 24.21 -2.22 5.60
CA GLY A 19 23.60 -1.71 4.35
C GLY A 19 22.16 -2.21 4.16
N LYS A 20 21.90 -3.47 4.53
CA LYS A 20 20.54 -4.03 4.51
C LYS A 20 19.60 -3.32 5.49
N ALA A 21 20.07 -3.02 6.71
CA ALA A 21 19.29 -2.26 7.68
C ALA A 21 18.98 -0.85 7.18
N LEU A 22 19.91 -0.19 6.52
CA LEU A 22 19.69 1.12 5.94
C LEU A 22 18.68 1.07 4.80
N HIS A 23 18.72 0.05 3.97
CA HIS A 23 17.72 -0.19 2.91
C HIS A 23 16.33 -0.41 3.49
N SER A 24 16.19 -1.32 4.47
CA SER A 24 14.91 -1.54 5.15
C SER A 24 14.42 -0.28 5.88
N LEU A 25 15.32 0.51 6.46
CA LEU A 25 14.96 1.75 7.12
C LEU A 25 14.30 2.73 6.14
N ILE A 26 14.80 2.82 4.92
CA ILE A 26 14.24 3.65 3.86
C ILE A 26 12.93 3.07 3.34
N ALA A 27 12.91 1.80 2.97
CA ALA A 27 11.77 1.16 2.34
C ALA A 27 10.60 0.94 3.30
N ASP A 28 10.88 0.47 4.53
CA ASP A 28 9.85 -0.07 5.41
C ASP A 28 9.51 0.88 6.58
N TYR A 29 10.28 1.94 6.82
CA TYR A 29 10.08 2.84 7.97
C TYR A 29 9.99 4.32 7.59
N THR A 30 10.14 4.64 6.30
CA THR A 30 9.88 5.98 5.76
C THR A 30 8.99 5.89 4.52
N MET A 31 8.13 6.89 4.33
CA MET A 31 7.27 6.99 3.15
C MET A 31 7.31 8.45 2.71
N GLU A 32 8.43 8.82 2.08
CA GLU A 32 8.73 10.19 1.72
C GLU A 32 9.60 10.28 0.47
N ALA A 33 9.43 11.33 -0.31
CA ALA A 33 10.31 11.64 -1.44
C ALA A 33 11.66 12.25 -1.02
N GLY A 34 11.76 12.69 0.24
CA GLY A 34 12.95 13.35 0.80
C GLY A 34 13.71 12.46 1.78
N VAL A 35 14.42 13.11 2.70
CA VAL A 35 15.27 12.42 3.71
C VAL A 35 15.01 12.88 5.15
N ARG A 36 13.93 13.64 5.41
CA ARG A 36 13.62 14.12 6.76
C ARG A 36 13.18 13.01 7.69
N GLY A 37 12.32 12.13 7.23
CA GLY A 37 11.88 10.96 7.97
C GLY A 37 13.04 9.99 8.22
N LEU A 38 13.87 9.72 7.21
CA LEU A 38 15.08 8.94 7.34
C LEU A 38 16.01 9.52 8.41
N LYS A 39 16.24 10.84 8.39
CA LYS A 39 17.04 11.51 9.41
C LYS A 39 16.48 11.27 10.81
N LYS A 40 15.17 11.45 11.02
CA LYS A 40 14.50 11.19 12.31
C LYS A 40 14.65 9.74 12.77
N ARG A 41 14.58 8.76 11.85
CA ARG A 41 14.78 7.35 12.20
C ARG A 41 16.22 7.08 12.61
N LEU A 42 17.18 7.63 11.89
CA LEU A 42 18.60 7.54 12.27
C LEU A 42 18.89 8.19 13.61
N GLU A 43 18.29 9.34 13.91
CA GLU A 43 18.38 10.00 15.23
C GLU A 43 17.79 9.12 16.34
N THR A 44 16.67 8.44 16.08
CA THR A 44 16.10 7.50 17.05
C THR A 44 17.04 6.32 17.31
N LEU A 45 17.59 5.71 16.26
CA LEU A 45 18.57 4.62 16.40
C LEU A 45 19.80 5.06 17.21
N CYS A 46 20.33 6.25 16.91
CA CYS A 46 21.46 6.80 17.65
C CYS A 46 21.13 7.05 19.12
N ARG A 47 19.95 7.60 19.44
CA ARG A 47 19.53 7.80 20.83
C ARG A 47 19.40 6.52 21.61
N VAL A 48 18.72 5.53 21.05
CA VAL A 48 18.56 4.22 21.71
C VAL A 48 19.94 3.58 21.95
N ALA A 49 20.82 3.62 20.94
CA ALA A 49 22.18 3.15 21.07
C ALA A 49 22.96 3.89 22.17
N ALA A 50 22.86 5.22 22.22
CA ALA A 50 23.51 6.02 23.26
C ALA A 50 23.05 5.64 24.67
N VAL A 51 21.76 5.46 24.86
CA VAL A 51 21.19 5.05 26.17
C VAL A 51 21.73 3.68 26.60
N GLN A 52 21.77 2.69 25.70
CA GLN A 52 22.26 1.35 26.02
C GLN A 52 23.77 1.36 26.37
N ILE A 53 24.56 2.14 25.64
CA ILE A 53 25.98 2.28 25.91
C ILE A 53 26.22 2.96 27.28
N VAL A 54 25.51 4.04 27.58
CA VAL A 54 25.65 4.79 28.86
C VAL A 54 25.20 3.94 30.03
N ARG A 55 24.20 3.09 29.86
CA ARG A 55 23.77 2.13 30.90
C ARG A 55 24.71 0.94 31.07
N GLY A 56 25.71 0.81 30.21
CA GLY A 56 26.62 -0.33 30.26
C GLY A 56 26.00 -1.64 29.79
N GLU A 57 24.86 -1.60 29.12
CA GLU A 57 24.17 -2.79 28.60
C GLU A 57 24.94 -3.40 27.42
N GLU A 58 25.50 -2.57 26.55
CA GLU A 58 26.28 -2.97 25.37
C GLU A 58 27.37 -1.91 25.08
N GLU A 59 28.60 -2.34 24.79
CA GLU A 59 29.67 -1.43 24.35
C GLU A 59 29.58 -1.10 22.86
N LYS A 60 29.11 -2.04 22.07
CA LYS A 60 28.99 -1.94 20.60
C LYS A 60 27.65 -2.47 20.14
N ILE A 61 26.95 -1.63 19.41
CA ILE A 61 25.62 -1.94 18.88
C ILE A 61 25.70 -2.20 17.39
N SER A 62 25.13 -3.32 16.97
CA SER A 62 25.01 -3.69 15.56
C SER A 62 23.53 -3.74 15.15
N VAL A 63 23.14 -2.79 14.29
CA VAL A 63 21.78 -2.72 13.75
C VAL A 63 21.73 -3.43 12.40
N THR A 64 20.84 -4.41 12.33
CA THR A 64 20.55 -5.21 11.13
C THR A 64 19.08 -5.04 10.74
N ASP A 65 18.71 -5.47 9.54
CA ASP A 65 17.32 -5.54 9.07
C ASP A 65 16.40 -6.32 10.04
N LYS A 66 16.91 -7.35 10.69
CA LYS A 66 16.15 -8.21 11.61
C LYS A 66 15.85 -7.57 12.96
N ASN A 67 16.69 -6.66 13.44
CA ASN A 67 16.54 -6.04 14.76
C ASN A 67 16.11 -4.57 14.72
N LEU A 68 15.86 -3.99 13.55
CA LEU A 68 15.38 -2.61 13.39
C LEU A 68 14.14 -2.31 14.23
N LYS A 69 13.16 -3.24 14.25
CA LYS A 69 11.92 -3.08 15.01
C LYS A 69 12.19 -2.85 16.49
N LYS A 70 13.18 -3.57 17.08
CA LYS A 70 13.55 -3.42 18.50
C LYS A 70 14.03 -2.00 18.82
N TYR A 71 14.85 -1.43 17.93
CA TYR A 71 15.44 -0.11 18.14
C TYR A 71 14.51 1.06 17.81
N LEU A 72 13.59 0.87 16.86
CA LEU A 72 12.67 1.92 16.44
C LEU A 72 11.37 1.96 17.23
N ASP A 73 11.08 0.90 18.00
CA ASP A 73 9.80 0.69 18.70
C ASP A 73 8.60 0.95 17.78
N ARG A 74 8.69 0.46 16.55
CA ARG A 74 7.72 0.69 15.49
C ARG A 74 7.62 -0.50 14.56
N GLN A 75 6.40 -0.78 14.10
CA GLN A 75 6.18 -1.75 13.04
C GLN A 75 6.65 -1.17 11.70
N PRO A 76 7.22 -2.00 10.81
CA PRO A 76 7.46 -1.61 9.43
C PRO A 76 6.14 -1.24 8.74
N ILE A 77 6.24 -0.37 7.76
CA ILE A 77 5.13 -0.03 6.87
C ILE A 77 4.79 -1.30 6.08
N HIS A 78 3.52 -1.64 6.06
CA HIS A 78 3.06 -2.77 5.27
C HIS A 78 2.89 -2.32 3.82
N HIS A 79 3.66 -2.91 2.92
CA HIS A 79 3.46 -2.75 1.49
C HIS A 79 2.62 -3.91 0.99
N ASP A 80 1.55 -3.61 0.29
CA ASP A 80 0.75 -4.63 -0.34
C ASP A 80 1.58 -5.40 -1.37
N LYS A 81 1.43 -6.72 -1.36
CA LYS A 81 2.11 -7.60 -2.29
C LYS A 81 1.08 -8.22 -3.22
N VAL A 82 1.46 -8.36 -4.49
CA VAL A 82 0.64 -9.06 -5.47
C VAL A 82 0.28 -10.44 -4.94
N SER A 83 -1.01 -10.69 -4.76
CA SER A 83 -1.52 -12.00 -4.31
C SER A 83 -1.28 -13.06 -5.38
N GLY A 84 -0.87 -14.26 -4.98
CA GLY A 84 -0.82 -15.40 -5.89
C GLY A 84 -2.20 -15.98 -6.23
N LYS A 85 -3.24 -15.59 -5.48
CA LYS A 85 -4.62 -16.08 -5.69
C LYS A 85 -5.30 -15.28 -6.78
N LYS A 86 -6.01 -15.95 -7.66
CA LYS A 86 -6.81 -15.38 -8.73
C LYS A 86 -8.28 -15.51 -8.37
N ASN A 87 -8.93 -14.40 -8.10
CA ASN A 87 -10.37 -14.36 -7.82
C ASN A 87 -11.06 -13.50 -8.87
N PRO A 88 -12.19 -13.94 -9.45
CA PRO A 88 -13.02 -13.08 -10.27
C PRO A 88 -13.42 -11.83 -9.49
N GLY A 89 -13.43 -10.67 -10.17
CA GLY A 89 -13.76 -9.40 -9.54
C GLY A 89 -12.60 -8.70 -8.83
N VAL A 90 -11.42 -9.32 -8.71
CA VAL A 90 -10.25 -8.72 -8.08
C VAL A 90 -9.19 -8.42 -9.14
N VAL A 91 -8.79 -7.15 -9.22
CA VAL A 91 -7.78 -6.67 -10.18
C VAL A 91 -6.75 -5.79 -9.48
N THR A 92 -5.49 -5.98 -9.83
CA THR A 92 -4.41 -5.11 -9.38
C THR A 92 -4.43 -3.80 -10.16
N GLY A 93 -4.33 -2.69 -9.46
CA GLY A 93 -4.14 -1.37 -10.04
C GLY A 93 -2.83 -0.75 -9.58
N LEU A 94 -2.41 0.31 -10.24
CA LEU A 94 -1.24 1.08 -9.88
C LEU A 94 -1.66 2.46 -9.38
N ALA A 95 -1.02 2.89 -8.30
CA ALA A 95 -1.16 4.22 -7.74
C ALA A 95 0.18 4.93 -7.74
N TRP A 96 0.17 6.23 -8.00
CA TRP A 96 1.32 7.07 -7.80
C TRP A 96 1.22 7.79 -6.47
N THR A 97 2.30 7.81 -5.70
CA THR A 97 2.40 8.53 -4.44
C THR A 97 3.64 9.42 -4.44
N GLN A 98 3.72 10.36 -3.53
CA GLN A 98 4.93 11.20 -3.39
C GLN A 98 6.18 10.38 -3.05
N ALA A 99 6.03 9.19 -2.52
CA ALA A 99 7.13 8.28 -2.18
C ALA A 99 7.46 7.29 -3.30
N GLY A 100 6.72 7.30 -4.40
CA GLY A 100 6.88 6.39 -5.54
C GLY A 100 5.60 5.69 -5.95
N GLY A 101 5.72 4.67 -6.79
CA GLY A 101 4.61 3.81 -7.17
C GLY A 101 4.19 2.87 -6.04
N ASP A 102 2.91 2.60 -5.97
CA ASP A 102 2.34 1.62 -5.07
C ASP A 102 1.28 0.79 -5.80
N ILE A 103 0.97 -0.39 -5.30
CA ILE A 103 -0.12 -1.22 -5.82
C ILE A 103 -1.37 -1.01 -4.99
N LEU A 104 -2.50 -1.09 -5.64
CA LEU A 104 -3.80 -1.14 -4.99
C LEU A 104 -4.63 -2.24 -5.62
N PHE A 105 -5.61 -2.72 -4.89
CA PHE A 105 -6.56 -3.69 -5.43
C PHE A 105 -7.89 -3.01 -5.67
N ILE A 106 -8.55 -3.39 -6.76
CA ILE A 106 -9.95 -3.07 -7.01
C ILE A 106 -10.71 -4.38 -6.84
N GLU A 107 -11.63 -4.38 -5.91
CA GLU A 107 -12.45 -5.53 -5.58
C GLU A 107 -13.90 -5.24 -5.95
N ALA A 108 -14.48 -6.08 -6.79
CA ALA A 108 -15.86 -6.03 -7.19
C ALA A 108 -16.57 -7.32 -6.76
N LEU A 109 -17.75 -7.18 -6.15
CA LEU A 109 -18.57 -8.33 -5.78
C LEU A 109 -20.06 -8.00 -5.95
N PHE A 110 -20.87 -9.03 -6.16
CA PHE A 110 -22.32 -8.94 -6.11
C PHE A 110 -22.85 -9.40 -4.76
N THR A 111 -23.79 -8.64 -4.23
CA THR A 111 -24.61 -9.04 -3.08
C THR A 111 -26.08 -8.99 -3.48
N LYS A 112 -26.91 -9.85 -2.92
CA LYS A 112 -28.34 -9.83 -3.21
C LYS A 112 -28.94 -8.45 -2.85
N GLY A 113 -29.62 -7.84 -3.80
CA GLY A 113 -30.13 -6.47 -3.64
C GLY A 113 -31.00 -6.03 -4.81
N ASP A 114 -31.13 -4.71 -4.97
CA ASP A 114 -32.06 -4.07 -5.92
C ASP A 114 -31.34 -3.37 -7.09
N GLY A 115 -30.12 -3.75 -7.40
CA GLY A 115 -29.35 -3.19 -8.51
C GLY A 115 -28.58 -1.90 -8.18
N LYS A 116 -28.31 -1.64 -6.91
CA LYS A 116 -27.54 -0.47 -6.47
C LYS A 116 -26.05 -0.65 -6.75
N VAL A 117 -25.36 0.47 -6.94
CA VAL A 117 -23.89 0.50 -6.99
C VAL A 117 -23.38 1.11 -5.69
N ILE A 118 -22.70 0.28 -4.90
CA ILE A 118 -22.11 0.66 -3.62
C ILE A 118 -20.61 0.86 -3.82
N ILE A 119 -20.10 2.01 -3.40
CA ILE A 119 -18.68 2.37 -3.57
C ILE A 119 -18.08 2.64 -2.19
N THR A 120 -16.95 1.98 -1.89
CA THR A 120 -16.20 2.19 -0.65
C THR A 120 -14.70 2.30 -0.93
N GLY A 121 -13.93 2.91 0.00
CA GLY A 121 -12.48 3.09 -0.11
C GLY A 121 -12.04 4.54 -0.31
N GLN A 122 -12.87 5.52 0.09
CA GLN A 122 -12.57 6.96 0.03
C GLN A 122 -12.20 7.45 -1.39
N LEU A 123 -13.04 7.09 -2.36
CA LEU A 123 -12.88 7.53 -3.74
C LEU A 123 -13.36 8.96 -3.92
N GLY A 124 -12.56 9.77 -4.62
CA GLY A 124 -12.94 11.10 -5.07
C GLY A 124 -13.99 11.06 -6.18
N ASP A 125 -14.49 12.24 -6.57
CA ASP A 125 -15.64 12.33 -7.48
C ASP A 125 -15.31 11.86 -8.89
N VAL A 126 -14.12 12.13 -9.40
CA VAL A 126 -13.65 11.65 -10.72
C VAL A 126 -13.62 10.12 -10.76
N MET A 127 -13.16 9.49 -9.70
CA MET A 127 -13.08 8.04 -9.63
C MET A 127 -14.47 7.40 -9.45
N LYS A 128 -15.39 8.04 -8.72
CA LYS A 128 -16.80 7.61 -8.64
C LYS A 128 -17.49 7.69 -10.00
N GLU A 129 -17.26 8.76 -10.77
CA GLU A 129 -17.74 8.87 -12.14
C GLU A 129 -17.18 7.75 -13.03
N SER A 130 -15.88 7.44 -12.90
CA SER A 130 -15.24 6.33 -13.59
C SER A 130 -15.89 4.98 -13.27
N VAL A 131 -16.37 4.77 -12.04
CA VAL A 131 -17.16 3.57 -11.67
C VAL A 131 -18.46 3.53 -12.45
N GLN A 132 -19.20 4.64 -12.54
CA GLN A 132 -20.48 4.70 -13.26
C GLN A 132 -20.30 4.42 -14.76
N ILE A 133 -19.24 4.98 -15.36
CA ILE A 133 -18.88 4.72 -16.75
C ILE A 133 -18.53 3.24 -16.96
N ALA A 134 -17.72 2.66 -16.07
CA ALA A 134 -17.33 1.25 -16.14
C ALA A 134 -18.54 0.31 -16.03
N VAL A 135 -19.46 0.60 -15.12
CA VAL A 135 -20.73 -0.18 -14.98
C VAL A 135 -21.56 -0.09 -16.26
N SER A 136 -21.73 1.10 -16.81
CA SER A 136 -22.50 1.31 -18.04
C SER A 136 -21.89 0.58 -19.23
N LEU A 137 -20.54 0.64 -19.35
CA LEU A 137 -19.83 -0.05 -20.41
C LEU A 137 -19.96 -1.58 -20.30
N VAL A 138 -19.82 -2.14 -19.08
CA VAL A 138 -19.95 -3.59 -18.88
C VAL A 138 -21.37 -4.06 -19.15
N LYS A 139 -22.39 -3.32 -18.70
CA LYS A 139 -23.81 -3.62 -19.02
C LYS A 139 -24.05 -3.62 -20.53
N SER A 140 -23.49 -2.66 -21.25
CA SER A 140 -23.59 -2.59 -22.72
C SER A 140 -22.88 -3.75 -23.43
N LYS A 141 -21.73 -4.17 -22.89
CA LYS A 141 -20.90 -5.23 -23.47
C LYS A 141 -21.46 -6.64 -23.22
N TYR A 142 -22.18 -6.83 -22.12
CA TYR A 142 -22.74 -8.13 -21.69
C TYR A 142 -24.24 -8.01 -21.43
N PRO A 143 -25.07 -7.70 -22.47
CA PRO A 143 -26.50 -7.50 -22.31
C PRO A 143 -27.22 -8.74 -21.78
N GLU A 144 -26.70 -9.94 -22.07
CA GLU A 144 -27.22 -11.21 -21.56
C GLU A 144 -27.05 -11.38 -20.04
N LYS A 145 -26.27 -10.53 -19.40
CA LYS A 145 -26.07 -10.49 -17.94
C LYS A 145 -26.84 -9.36 -17.25
N ALA A 146 -27.76 -8.70 -17.96
CA ALA A 146 -28.51 -7.55 -17.42
C ALA A 146 -29.25 -7.87 -16.12
N ASP A 147 -29.80 -9.07 -16.00
CA ASP A 147 -30.58 -9.46 -14.82
C ASP A 147 -29.68 -9.61 -13.56
N VAL A 148 -28.42 -10.00 -13.72
CA VAL A 148 -27.47 -10.05 -12.60
C VAL A 148 -27.34 -8.66 -11.94
N PHE A 149 -27.33 -7.60 -12.74
CA PHE A 149 -27.24 -6.22 -12.24
C PHE A 149 -28.57 -5.68 -11.68
N LYS A 150 -29.71 -6.28 -12.00
CA LYS A 150 -31.01 -5.89 -11.45
C LYS A 150 -31.31 -6.56 -10.12
N GLU A 151 -30.91 -7.83 -10.00
CA GLU A 151 -31.22 -8.68 -8.85
C GLU A 151 -30.13 -8.60 -7.75
N ASN A 152 -29.01 -7.93 -8.03
CA ASN A 152 -27.91 -7.82 -7.10
C ASN A 152 -27.35 -6.40 -7.05
N ASP A 153 -26.95 -5.98 -5.89
CA ASP A 153 -26.15 -4.78 -5.69
C ASP A 153 -24.70 -5.06 -6.05
N LEU A 154 -24.10 -4.16 -6.84
CA LEU A 154 -22.68 -4.21 -7.18
C LEU A 154 -21.88 -3.40 -6.16
N HIS A 155 -21.05 -4.05 -5.37
CA HIS A 155 -20.16 -3.38 -4.45
C HIS A 155 -18.75 -3.30 -5.03
N ILE A 156 -18.24 -2.08 -5.17
CA ILE A 156 -16.86 -1.79 -5.56
C ILE A 156 -16.12 -1.29 -4.33
N HIS A 157 -15.05 -1.99 -3.98
CA HIS A 157 -14.17 -1.62 -2.87
C HIS A 157 -12.74 -1.41 -3.36
N VAL A 158 -12.11 -0.32 -2.89
CA VAL A 158 -10.69 -0.05 -3.15
C VAL A 158 -9.98 0.07 -1.81
N PRO A 159 -9.53 -1.07 -1.25
CA PRO A 159 -8.85 -1.06 0.04
C PRO A 159 -7.52 -0.33 -0.07
N ALA A 160 -7.36 0.76 0.61
CA ALA A 160 -6.08 1.42 0.79
C ALA A 160 -6.16 2.47 1.90
N GLY A 161 -6.39 2.04 3.10
CA GLY A 161 -6.30 2.86 4.30
C GLY A 161 -7.05 4.20 4.25
N ALA A 162 -6.52 5.18 4.98
CA ALA A 162 -7.11 6.51 5.09
C ALA A 162 -6.68 7.49 3.97
N VAL A 163 -6.10 7.00 2.88
CA VAL A 163 -5.62 7.85 1.78
C VAL A 163 -6.74 8.04 0.76
N PRO A 164 -7.22 9.26 0.53
CA PRO A 164 -8.16 9.55 -0.55
C PRO A 164 -7.54 9.22 -1.90
N LYS A 165 -8.35 8.62 -2.78
CA LYS A 165 -7.94 8.24 -4.12
C LYS A 165 -8.83 8.91 -5.13
N ASP A 166 -8.22 9.55 -6.10
CA ASP A 166 -8.94 10.12 -7.23
C ASP A 166 -8.10 10.06 -8.51
N GLY A 167 -8.77 9.99 -9.65
CA GLY A 167 -8.13 10.02 -10.95
C GLY A 167 -8.89 9.22 -12.01
N PRO A 168 -8.79 9.64 -13.29
CA PRO A 168 -9.53 9.01 -14.40
C PRO A 168 -8.90 7.69 -14.87
N SER A 169 -7.63 7.44 -14.57
CA SER A 169 -6.89 6.26 -15.07
C SER A 169 -7.41 4.93 -14.52
N ALA A 170 -8.16 4.95 -13.41
CA ALA A 170 -8.74 3.74 -12.83
C ALA A 170 -9.87 3.12 -13.67
N GLY A 171 -10.41 3.83 -14.66
CA GLY A 171 -11.55 3.39 -15.46
C GLY A 171 -11.36 2.04 -16.14
N ILE A 172 -10.18 1.78 -16.71
CA ILE A 172 -9.88 0.48 -17.34
C ILE A 172 -9.79 -0.65 -16.30
N THR A 173 -9.17 -0.40 -15.16
CA THR A 173 -9.04 -1.39 -14.09
C THR A 173 -10.41 -1.71 -13.46
N LEU A 174 -11.27 -0.70 -13.26
CA LEU A 174 -12.65 -0.86 -12.82
C LEU A 174 -13.47 -1.68 -13.82
N THR A 175 -13.40 -1.34 -15.12
CA THR A 175 -14.06 -2.10 -16.19
C THR A 175 -13.63 -3.54 -16.22
N THR A 176 -12.33 -3.78 -16.03
CA THR A 176 -11.74 -5.13 -16.00
C THR A 176 -12.23 -5.91 -14.77
N ALA A 177 -12.29 -5.29 -13.60
CA ALA A 177 -12.78 -5.92 -12.38
C ALA A 177 -14.25 -6.32 -12.49
N ILE A 178 -15.10 -5.41 -12.98
CA ILE A 178 -16.53 -5.69 -13.16
C ILE A 178 -16.73 -6.77 -14.25
N SER A 179 -16.02 -6.68 -15.39
CA SER A 179 -16.09 -7.69 -16.44
C SER A 179 -15.62 -9.06 -15.95
N SER A 180 -14.55 -9.10 -15.16
CA SER A 180 -14.04 -10.33 -14.52
C SER A 180 -15.11 -10.95 -13.62
N LEU A 181 -15.78 -10.15 -12.79
CA LEU A 181 -16.85 -10.59 -11.90
C LEU A 181 -18.03 -11.18 -12.70
N VAL A 182 -18.51 -10.44 -13.70
CA VAL A 182 -19.69 -10.81 -14.51
C VAL A 182 -19.46 -12.08 -15.33
N THR A 183 -18.24 -12.25 -15.84
CA THR A 183 -17.88 -13.42 -16.66
C THR A 183 -17.36 -14.60 -15.85
N GLY A 184 -17.09 -14.43 -14.56
CA GLY A 184 -16.45 -15.44 -13.71
C GLY A 184 -14.99 -15.74 -14.07
N ARG A 185 -14.35 -14.90 -14.91
CA ARG A 185 -12.96 -15.09 -15.36
C ARG A 185 -12.01 -14.27 -14.50
N ALA A 186 -11.16 -14.95 -13.75
CA ALA A 186 -10.16 -14.28 -12.94
C ALA A 186 -9.06 -13.62 -13.78
N VAL A 187 -8.65 -12.42 -13.39
CA VAL A 187 -7.54 -11.69 -14.01
C VAL A 187 -6.22 -12.13 -13.40
N SER A 188 -5.14 -12.07 -14.20
CA SER A 188 -3.81 -12.35 -13.67
C SER A 188 -3.41 -11.24 -12.69
N PRO A 189 -3.01 -11.58 -11.46
CA PRO A 189 -2.61 -10.57 -10.48
C PRO A 189 -1.29 -9.86 -10.83
N LYS A 190 -0.58 -10.36 -11.85
CA LYS A 190 0.67 -9.76 -12.35
C LYS A 190 0.43 -8.73 -13.47
N VAL A 191 -0.81 -8.47 -13.81
CA VAL A 191 -1.23 -7.48 -14.81
C VAL A 191 -1.98 -6.38 -14.08
N ALA A 192 -1.54 -5.13 -14.29
CA ALA A 192 -2.16 -3.92 -13.74
C ALA A 192 -2.41 -2.92 -14.87
#